data_3bab64c286ff3cb16ea88cdd45aa6adb
#
_entry.id   3bab64c286ff3cb16ea88cdd45aa6adb
#
_cell.length_a   1.000
_cell.length_b   1.000
_cell.length_c   1.000
_cell.angle_alpha   90.00
_cell.angle_beta   90.00
_cell.angle_gamma   90.00
#
_symmetry.space_group_name_H-M   'P 1'
#
loop_
_entity.id
_entity.type
_entity.pdbx_description
1 polymer ?
#
loop_
_entity_poly.entity_id
_entity_poly.type
_entity_poly.pdbx_seq_one_letter_code
_entity_poly.pdbx_strand_id
1 'polypeptide(L)'
;MEARSLSLSGAPQHRDAFRLDGKVAVITGAASGIGRAIARRFAQQGASVRVLDLDEKAADAAAQEITACGEDAKAHACDVSDQAGTKEVFDRLARQGRLDILVNNAGVSHIGTVETTTEADFDRLFRINVKGVYNCTHAAIGHMKLQGGGVILNMASIAGTAALADRFAYSMSKGAVVAMTYSVAKDYLDHKIRCNCISPARVHTPFVDGYLQKNYPGREQEMFQKLSASQPIGRMGEPEEVAALALFLCSDEAAFITGTDYPIDGGFFNLRG
;
A
#
# COMPACT_ATOMS: atom_id res chain seq x y z
N MET A 1 -25.46 -43.83 -23.23
CA MET A 1 -24.49 -42.81 -22.84
C MET A 1 -25.27 -41.54 -22.59
N GLU A 2 -25.69 -41.33 -21.35
CA GLU A 2 -26.42 -40.11 -20.94
C GLU A 2 -25.44 -39.00 -20.68
N ALA A 3 -25.57 -37.88 -21.39
CA ALA A 3 -24.83 -36.66 -21.16
C ALA A 3 -25.29 -36.02 -19.82
N ARG A 4 -24.47 -36.07 -18.77
CA ARG A 4 -24.70 -35.30 -17.56
C ARG A 4 -24.58 -33.83 -17.90
N SER A 5 -25.70 -33.11 -17.86
CA SER A 5 -25.71 -31.65 -17.88
C SER A 5 -25.07 -31.14 -16.60
N LEU A 6 -23.88 -30.52 -16.71
CA LEU A 6 -23.28 -29.70 -15.65
C LEU A 6 -24.15 -28.46 -15.48
N SER A 7 -24.99 -28.44 -14.45
CA SER A 7 -25.69 -27.21 -14.05
C SER A 7 -24.67 -26.22 -13.50
N LEU A 8 -24.44 -25.14 -14.22
CA LEU A 8 -23.74 -23.94 -13.75
C LEU A 8 -24.65 -23.15 -12.78
N SER A 9 -25.07 -23.78 -11.67
CA SER A 9 -25.76 -23.08 -10.59
C SER A 9 -24.74 -22.53 -9.61
N GLY A 10 -24.53 -21.21 -9.64
CA GLY A 10 -23.74 -20.52 -8.63
C GLY A 10 -22.65 -19.59 -9.15
N ALA A 11 -22.79 -18.98 -10.34
CA ALA A 11 -21.96 -17.80 -10.62
C ALA A 11 -22.34 -16.68 -9.63
N PRO A 12 -21.39 -16.13 -8.86
CA PRO A 12 -21.67 -15.02 -7.96
C PRO A 12 -22.28 -13.87 -8.78
N GLN A 13 -23.37 -13.28 -8.27
CA GLN A 13 -23.96 -12.14 -8.94
C GLN A 13 -22.93 -11.01 -8.92
N HIS A 14 -22.78 -10.26 -10.00
CA HIS A 14 -21.82 -9.15 -10.18
C HIS A 14 -21.81 -8.07 -9.07
N ARG A 15 -22.75 -8.13 -8.12
CA ARG A 15 -22.85 -7.23 -6.97
C ARG A 15 -21.89 -7.59 -5.81
N ASP A 16 -21.34 -8.79 -5.79
CA ASP A 16 -20.54 -9.31 -4.70
C ASP A 16 -19.03 -9.35 -4.99
N ALA A 17 -18.61 -8.88 -6.18
CA ALA A 17 -17.21 -8.83 -6.56
C ALA A 17 -16.43 -7.82 -5.71
N PHE A 18 -15.17 -8.18 -5.37
CA PHE A 18 -14.22 -7.37 -4.61
C PHE A 18 -14.69 -7.06 -3.17
N ARG A 19 -15.60 -7.86 -2.60
CA ARG A 19 -16.03 -7.69 -1.22
C ARG A 19 -14.95 -8.13 -0.23
N LEU A 20 -14.88 -7.41 0.88
CA LEU A 20 -13.96 -7.68 2.00
C LEU A 20 -14.75 -7.92 3.30
N ASP A 21 -15.99 -8.40 3.21
CA ASP A 21 -16.84 -8.65 4.38
C ASP A 21 -16.17 -9.61 5.36
N GLY A 22 -16.18 -9.24 6.63
CA GLY A 22 -15.57 -10.02 7.70
C GLY A 22 -14.03 -10.03 7.70
N LYS A 23 -13.37 -9.34 6.78
CA LYS A 23 -11.91 -9.18 6.76
C LYS A 23 -11.49 -8.00 7.64
N VAL A 24 -10.40 -8.15 8.37
CA VAL A 24 -9.73 -7.06 9.09
C VAL A 24 -8.51 -6.62 8.30
N ALA A 25 -8.51 -5.36 7.88
CA ALA A 25 -7.43 -4.75 7.10
C ALA A 25 -6.63 -3.74 7.93
N VAL A 26 -5.34 -3.99 8.09
CA VAL A 26 -4.37 -3.08 8.75
C VAL A 26 -3.63 -2.31 7.67
N ILE A 27 -3.69 -0.97 7.70
CA ILE A 27 -3.09 -0.11 6.68
C ILE A 27 -2.18 0.91 7.37
N THR A 28 -0.89 0.91 7.02
CA THR A 28 0.10 1.84 7.58
C THR A 28 0.22 3.12 6.75
N GLY A 29 0.47 4.26 7.40
CA GLY A 29 0.47 5.56 6.72
C GLY A 29 -0.90 5.91 6.15
N ALA A 30 -1.97 5.54 6.87
CA ALA A 30 -3.33 5.60 6.36
C ALA A 30 -4.09 6.88 6.72
N ALA A 31 -3.43 7.85 7.37
CA ALA A 31 -4.02 9.15 7.67
C ALA A 31 -4.15 10.06 6.45
N SER A 32 -3.39 9.82 5.36
CA SER A 32 -3.38 10.69 4.18
C SER A 32 -3.11 9.95 2.88
N GLY A 33 -3.27 10.64 1.77
CA GLY A 33 -2.85 10.21 0.43
C GLY A 33 -3.37 8.81 0.03
N ILE A 34 -2.47 8.00 -0.51
CA ILE A 34 -2.79 6.64 -1.00
C ILE A 34 -3.33 5.76 0.12
N GLY A 35 -2.70 5.78 1.31
CA GLY A 35 -3.13 4.96 2.44
C GLY A 35 -4.57 5.26 2.88
N ARG A 36 -4.95 6.55 2.95
CA ARG A 36 -6.32 6.98 3.29
C ARG A 36 -7.32 6.55 2.21
N ALA A 37 -6.97 6.68 0.94
CA ALA A 37 -7.82 6.22 -0.15
C ALA A 37 -8.05 4.70 -0.10
N ILE A 38 -7.00 3.91 0.20
CA ILE A 38 -7.11 2.46 0.40
C ILE A 38 -8.01 2.14 1.60
N ALA A 39 -7.79 2.81 2.74
CA ALA A 39 -8.57 2.60 3.97
C ALA A 39 -10.06 2.83 3.70
N ARG A 40 -10.40 3.94 3.08
CA ARG A 40 -11.77 4.29 2.72
C ARG A 40 -12.37 3.29 1.72
N ARG A 41 -11.62 2.90 0.68
CA ARG A 41 -12.10 1.95 -0.32
C ARG A 41 -12.35 0.57 0.28
N PHE A 42 -11.48 0.09 1.17
CA PHE A 42 -11.63 -1.21 1.82
C PHE A 42 -12.84 -1.23 2.77
N ALA A 43 -13.03 -0.16 3.55
CA ALA A 43 -14.21 0.00 4.42
C ALA A 43 -15.51 -0.04 3.61
N GLN A 44 -15.59 0.70 2.49
CA GLN A 44 -16.74 0.68 1.56
C GLN A 44 -17.05 -0.71 0.99
N GLN A 45 -16.07 -1.61 1.00
CA GLN A 45 -16.24 -3.00 0.56
C GLN A 45 -16.43 -3.98 1.72
N GLY A 46 -16.70 -3.46 2.93
CA GLY A 46 -17.09 -4.26 4.10
C GLY A 46 -15.93 -4.69 5.00
N ALA A 47 -14.70 -4.23 4.77
CA ALA A 47 -13.61 -4.51 5.67
C ALA A 47 -13.72 -3.72 6.98
N SER A 48 -13.30 -4.35 8.06
CA SER A 48 -13.01 -3.69 9.34
C SER A 48 -11.60 -3.10 9.27
N VAL A 49 -11.47 -1.77 9.13
CA VAL A 49 -10.19 -1.11 8.85
C VAL A 49 -9.47 -0.66 10.12
N ARG A 50 -8.17 -0.89 10.18
CA ARG A 50 -7.26 -0.36 11.21
C ARG A 50 -6.33 0.65 10.55
N VAL A 51 -6.60 1.93 10.82
CA VAL A 51 -5.84 3.08 10.31
C VAL A 51 -4.61 3.27 11.19
N LEU A 52 -3.43 2.89 10.73
CA LEU A 52 -2.17 3.08 11.45
C LEU A 52 -1.40 4.27 10.88
N ASP A 53 -1.01 5.20 11.75
CA ASP A 53 -0.15 6.32 11.36
C ASP A 53 0.73 6.75 12.54
N LEU A 54 1.82 7.46 12.25
CA LEU A 54 2.66 8.09 13.24
C LEU A 54 1.92 9.26 13.94
N ASP A 55 1.14 10.00 13.17
CA ASP A 55 0.28 11.09 13.67
C ASP A 55 -1.08 10.52 14.12
N GLU A 56 -1.22 10.33 15.43
CA GLU A 56 -2.44 9.80 16.05
C GLU A 56 -3.68 10.64 15.71
N LYS A 57 -3.56 11.97 15.75
CA LYS A 57 -4.68 12.87 15.48
C LYS A 57 -5.15 12.78 14.04
N ALA A 58 -4.21 12.71 13.11
CA ALA A 58 -4.53 12.54 11.69
C ALA A 58 -5.14 11.14 11.43
N ALA A 59 -4.66 10.09 12.10
CA ALA A 59 -5.24 8.76 12.03
C ALA A 59 -6.68 8.74 12.58
N ASP A 60 -6.93 9.38 13.72
CA ASP A 60 -8.27 9.51 14.32
C ASP A 60 -9.23 10.23 13.38
N ALA A 61 -8.80 11.35 12.77
CA ALA A 61 -9.62 12.07 11.82
C ALA A 61 -9.99 11.21 10.59
N ALA A 62 -9.03 10.46 10.04
CA ALA A 62 -9.27 9.56 8.90
C ALA A 62 -10.23 8.41 9.27
N ALA A 63 -10.09 7.82 10.47
CA ALA A 63 -11.01 6.79 10.95
C ALA A 63 -12.42 7.34 11.19
N GLN A 64 -12.55 8.54 11.76
CA GLN A 64 -13.83 9.21 11.97
C GLN A 64 -14.57 9.51 10.68
N GLU A 65 -13.87 9.93 9.62
CA GLU A 65 -14.50 10.11 8.30
C GLU A 65 -15.10 8.81 7.75
N ILE A 66 -14.41 7.69 7.92
CA ILE A 66 -14.90 6.38 7.50
C ILE A 66 -16.12 5.98 8.34
N THR A 67 -16.05 6.13 9.64
CA THR A 67 -17.17 5.76 10.54
C THR A 67 -18.38 6.67 10.38
N ALA A 68 -18.20 7.93 10.01
CA ALA A 68 -19.30 8.84 9.69
C ALA A 68 -20.11 8.40 8.45
N CYS A 69 -19.52 7.56 7.58
CA CYS A 69 -20.20 6.93 6.44
C CYS A 69 -20.89 5.61 6.81
N GLY A 70 -20.85 5.18 8.07
CA GLY A 70 -21.46 3.93 8.55
C GLY A 70 -20.55 2.70 8.47
N GLU A 71 -19.27 2.88 8.14
CA GLU A 71 -18.29 1.81 7.98
C GLU A 71 -17.46 1.59 9.27
N ASP A 72 -16.78 0.42 9.40
CA ASP A 72 -15.96 0.12 10.60
C ASP A 72 -14.49 0.51 10.38
N ALA A 73 -14.04 1.53 11.13
CA ALA A 73 -12.64 1.93 11.18
C ALA A 73 -12.21 2.32 12.59
N LYS A 74 -10.95 2.01 12.94
CA LYS A 74 -10.32 2.42 14.19
C LYS A 74 -8.90 2.89 13.94
N ALA A 75 -8.51 3.98 14.59
CA ALA A 75 -7.16 4.53 14.53
C ALA A 75 -6.24 3.92 15.58
N HIS A 76 -4.95 3.87 15.25
CA HIS A 76 -3.89 3.46 16.15
C HIS A 76 -2.61 4.22 15.82
N ALA A 77 -2.00 4.88 16.81
CA ALA A 77 -0.66 5.43 16.65
C ALA A 77 0.36 4.29 16.46
N CYS A 78 1.21 4.41 15.45
CA CYS A 78 2.24 3.41 15.16
C CYS A 78 3.42 4.03 14.42
N ASP A 79 4.59 4.05 15.04
CA ASP A 79 5.86 4.29 14.34
C ASP A 79 6.35 2.96 13.77
N VAL A 80 6.17 2.76 12.47
CA VAL A 80 6.62 1.53 11.79
C VAL A 80 8.13 1.31 11.87
N SER A 81 8.92 2.36 12.14
CA SER A 81 10.38 2.26 12.31
C SER A 81 10.80 1.69 13.66
N ASP A 82 9.91 1.69 14.66
CA ASP A 82 10.09 1.05 15.96
C ASP A 82 9.53 -0.38 15.93
N GLN A 83 10.42 -1.37 15.99
CA GLN A 83 10.04 -2.78 15.93
C GLN A 83 9.24 -3.22 17.15
N ALA A 84 9.62 -2.80 18.33
CA ALA A 84 8.96 -3.23 19.57
C ALA A 84 7.54 -2.63 19.65
N GLY A 85 7.40 -1.31 19.41
CA GLY A 85 6.12 -0.64 19.38
C GLY A 85 5.20 -1.18 18.27
N THR A 86 5.74 -1.45 17.07
CA THR A 86 4.98 -2.08 15.98
C THR A 86 4.45 -3.45 16.43
N LYS A 87 5.31 -4.29 17.03
CA LYS A 87 4.89 -5.61 17.52
C LYS A 87 3.76 -5.51 18.54
N GLU A 88 3.87 -4.60 19.51
CA GLU A 88 2.83 -4.39 20.53
C GLU A 88 1.48 -3.99 19.94
N VAL A 89 1.49 -3.10 18.91
CA VAL A 89 0.28 -2.70 18.19
C VAL A 89 -0.35 -3.91 17.51
N PHE A 90 0.43 -4.70 16.75
CA PHE A 90 -0.10 -5.87 16.02
C PHE A 90 -0.60 -6.96 16.96
N ASP A 91 0.11 -7.25 18.06
CA ASP A 91 -0.35 -8.20 19.07
C ASP A 91 -1.66 -7.75 19.74
N ARG A 92 -1.83 -6.46 19.98
CA ARG A 92 -3.08 -5.89 20.50
C ARG A 92 -4.22 -6.05 19.51
N LEU A 93 -3.98 -5.77 18.22
CA LEU A 93 -4.96 -5.96 17.15
C LEU A 93 -5.37 -7.43 17.02
N ALA A 94 -4.41 -8.35 17.03
CA ALA A 94 -4.66 -9.78 16.92
C ALA A 94 -5.48 -10.35 18.11
N ARG A 95 -5.35 -9.77 19.30
CA ARG A 95 -6.21 -10.13 20.44
C ARG A 95 -7.66 -9.65 20.28
N GLN A 96 -7.90 -8.64 19.43
CA GLN A 96 -9.24 -8.11 19.17
C GLN A 96 -9.96 -8.83 18.02
N GLY A 97 -9.22 -9.58 17.20
CA GLY A 97 -9.77 -10.28 16.04
C GLY A 97 -8.71 -10.79 15.07
N ARG A 98 -9.14 -11.04 13.85
CA ARG A 98 -8.26 -11.51 12.78
C ARG A 98 -7.36 -10.38 12.26
N LEU A 99 -6.28 -10.75 11.57
CA LEU A 99 -5.45 -9.88 10.73
C LEU A 99 -5.43 -10.48 9.31
N ASP A 100 -6.43 -10.15 8.50
CA ASP A 100 -6.59 -10.77 7.18
C ASP A 100 -5.76 -10.10 6.10
N ILE A 101 -5.63 -8.77 6.19
CA ILE A 101 -4.94 -7.95 5.19
C ILE A 101 -3.97 -7.00 5.90
N LEU A 102 -2.73 -6.97 5.43
CA LEU A 102 -1.74 -5.94 5.78
C LEU A 102 -1.38 -5.14 4.55
N VAL A 103 -1.57 -3.82 4.59
CA VAL A 103 -1.08 -2.90 3.57
C VAL A 103 0.07 -2.08 4.15
N ASN A 104 1.30 -2.39 3.73
CA ASN A 104 2.50 -1.62 4.06
C ASN A 104 2.59 -0.41 3.11
N ASN A 105 1.97 0.70 3.50
CA ASN A 105 1.94 1.93 2.70
C ASN A 105 2.79 3.05 3.31
N ALA A 106 3.01 3.05 4.62
CA ALA A 106 3.85 4.08 5.28
C ALA A 106 5.21 4.21 4.60
N GLY A 107 5.60 5.44 4.28
CA GLY A 107 6.87 5.70 3.62
C GLY A 107 7.15 7.18 3.41
N VAL A 108 8.40 7.48 3.18
CA VAL A 108 8.91 8.83 2.93
C VAL A 108 9.73 8.85 1.64
N SER A 109 9.90 10.03 1.06
CA SER A 109 10.72 10.21 -0.15
C SER A 109 11.94 11.09 0.14
N HIS A 110 12.92 11.00 -0.77
CA HIS A 110 14.09 11.86 -0.79
C HIS A 110 14.47 12.15 -2.25
N ILE A 111 15.03 13.33 -2.49
CA ILE A 111 15.58 13.76 -3.78
C ILE A 111 17.08 13.97 -3.56
N GLY A 112 17.90 13.21 -4.28
CA GLY A 112 19.34 13.31 -4.21
C GLY A 112 20.02 12.21 -5.00
N THR A 113 21.24 12.54 -5.47
CA THR A 113 22.21 11.59 -6.04
C THR A 113 22.94 10.86 -4.92
N VAL A 114 23.86 9.96 -5.26
CA VAL A 114 24.74 9.32 -4.25
C VAL A 114 25.60 10.34 -3.51
N GLU A 115 26.04 11.41 -4.20
CA GLU A 115 26.88 12.47 -3.60
C GLU A 115 26.09 13.42 -2.68
N THR A 116 24.84 13.71 -3.02
CA THR A 116 24.01 14.70 -2.31
C THR A 116 23.12 14.07 -1.24
N THR A 117 22.99 12.75 -1.21
CA THR A 117 22.28 12.04 -0.15
C THR A 117 23.15 11.93 1.09
N THR A 118 22.73 12.57 2.19
CA THR A 118 23.43 12.45 3.46
C THR A 118 23.22 11.08 4.10
N GLU A 119 24.13 10.64 4.98
CA GLU A 119 23.96 9.42 5.78
C GLU A 119 22.63 9.46 6.55
N ALA A 120 22.30 10.59 7.16
CA ALA A 120 21.04 10.77 7.91
C ALA A 120 19.80 10.59 7.03
N ASP A 121 19.81 11.07 5.79
CA ASP A 121 18.71 10.86 4.85
C ASP A 121 18.63 9.41 4.40
N PHE A 122 19.77 8.77 4.10
CA PHE A 122 19.84 7.37 3.74
C PHE A 122 19.27 6.49 4.86
N ASP A 123 19.72 6.69 6.10
CA ASP A 123 19.28 5.94 7.28
C ASP A 123 17.79 6.17 7.56
N ARG A 124 17.30 7.40 7.41
CA ARG A 124 15.88 7.73 7.57
C ARG A 124 15.03 6.95 6.57
N LEU A 125 15.41 6.92 5.30
CA LEU A 125 14.68 6.16 4.28
C LEU A 125 14.74 4.65 4.55
N PHE A 126 15.91 4.13 4.87
CA PHE A 126 16.08 2.72 5.21
C PHE A 126 15.20 2.34 6.39
N ARG A 127 15.26 3.13 7.48
CA ARG A 127 14.50 2.86 8.70
C ARG A 127 12.99 2.85 8.47
N ILE A 128 12.45 3.80 7.69
CA ILE A 128 11.02 3.92 7.47
C ILE A 128 10.56 2.98 6.34
N ASN A 129 11.15 3.10 5.15
CA ASN A 129 10.64 2.42 3.95
C ASN A 129 11.01 0.94 3.89
N VAL A 130 12.15 0.54 4.47
CA VAL A 130 12.63 -0.85 4.42
C VAL A 130 12.35 -1.55 5.73
N LYS A 131 12.92 -1.05 6.84
CA LYS A 131 12.74 -1.64 8.15
C LYS A 131 11.29 -1.56 8.62
N GLY A 132 10.55 -0.49 8.29
CA GLY A 132 9.13 -0.37 8.59
C GLY A 132 8.29 -1.47 7.94
N VAL A 133 8.51 -1.76 6.65
CA VAL A 133 7.85 -2.88 5.95
C VAL A 133 8.22 -4.21 6.60
N TYR A 134 9.49 -4.41 6.91
CA TYR A 134 9.94 -5.61 7.64
C TYR A 134 9.26 -5.74 9.01
N ASN A 135 9.22 -4.69 9.82
CA ASN A 135 8.64 -4.71 11.17
C ASN A 135 7.16 -5.09 11.14
N CYS A 136 6.37 -4.44 10.26
CA CYS A 136 4.94 -4.73 10.14
C CYS A 136 4.68 -6.14 9.62
N THR A 137 5.42 -6.57 8.59
CA THR A 137 5.31 -7.92 8.05
C THR A 137 5.70 -8.97 9.10
N HIS A 138 6.81 -8.78 9.81
CA HIS A 138 7.27 -9.67 10.88
C HIS A 138 6.25 -9.76 12.02
N ALA A 139 5.60 -8.66 12.39
CA ALA A 139 4.57 -8.63 13.42
C ALA A 139 3.27 -9.33 12.98
N ALA A 140 2.88 -9.22 11.69
CA ALA A 140 1.63 -9.78 11.18
C ALA A 140 1.73 -11.28 10.85
N ILE A 141 2.88 -11.74 10.33
CA ILE A 141 3.01 -13.05 9.68
C ILE A 141 2.67 -14.22 10.61
N GLY A 142 3.07 -14.14 11.88
CA GLY A 142 2.78 -15.17 12.89
C GLY A 142 1.27 -15.32 13.13
N HIS A 143 0.56 -14.21 13.22
CA HIS A 143 -0.90 -14.19 13.39
C HIS A 143 -1.61 -14.73 12.14
N MET A 144 -1.18 -14.29 10.94
CA MET A 144 -1.73 -14.81 9.67
C MET A 144 -1.54 -16.31 9.51
N LYS A 145 -0.39 -16.86 9.92
CA LYS A 145 -0.16 -18.33 9.92
C LYS A 145 -1.13 -19.05 10.84
N LEU A 146 -1.30 -18.58 12.06
CA LEU A 146 -2.16 -19.21 13.07
C LEU A 146 -3.64 -19.22 12.64
N GLN A 147 -4.08 -18.23 11.90
CA GLN A 147 -5.47 -18.12 11.41
C GLN A 147 -5.70 -18.78 10.04
N GLY A 148 -4.65 -19.36 9.42
CA GLY A 148 -4.74 -20.16 8.20
C GLY A 148 -4.66 -19.38 6.88
N GLY A 149 -4.08 -18.19 6.89
CA GLY A 149 -3.81 -17.40 5.68
C GLY A 149 -3.93 -15.89 5.88
N GLY A 150 -3.63 -15.15 4.83
CA GLY A 150 -3.72 -13.69 4.82
C GLY A 150 -3.21 -13.09 3.50
N VAL A 151 -3.31 -11.78 3.39
CA VAL A 151 -2.81 -11.01 2.23
C VAL A 151 -1.91 -9.89 2.71
N ILE A 152 -0.72 -9.79 2.13
CA ILE A 152 0.20 -8.67 2.33
C ILE A 152 0.32 -7.91 1.03
N LEU A 153 0.09 -6.60 1.08
CA LEU A 153 0.27 -5.69 -0.04
C LEU A 153 1.29 -4.62 0.35
N ASN A 154 2.38 -4.54 -0.41
CA ASN A 154 3.44 -3.56 -0.17
C ASN A 154 3.35 -2.41 -1.17
N MET A 155 3.48 -1.18 -0.70
CA MET A 155 3.56 0.00 -1.57
C MET A 155 5.02 0.23 -1.97
N ALA A 156 5.38 -0.28 -3.15
CA ALA A 156 6.67 -0.03 -3.78
C ALA A 156 6.66 1.33 -4.54
N SER A 157 7.27 1.40 -5.69
CA SER A 157 7.26 2.54 -6.62
C SER A 157 7.92 2.11 -7.93
N ILE A 158 7.60 2.76 -9.04
CA ILE A 158 8.39 2.62 -10.28
C ILE A 158 9.89 2.91 -10.04
N ALA A 159 10.20 3.73 -9.04
CA ALA A 159 11.59 4.02 -8.65
C ALA A 159 12.35 2.78 -8.14
N GLY A 160 11.66 1.73 -7.72
CA GLY A 160 12.28 0.47 -7.29
C GLY A 160 12.83 -0.37 -8.43
N THR A 161 12.32 -0.19 -9.65
CA THR A 161 12.64 -1.01 -10.83
C THR A 161 13.06 -0.19 -12.05
N ALA A 162 12.76 1.13 -12.07
CA ALA A 162 13.20 2.06 -13.12
C ALA A 162 14.34 2.96 -12.62
N ALA A 163 15.25 3.30 -13.52
CA ALA A 163 16.27 4.32 -13.26
C ALA A 163 15.63 5.71 -13.30
N LEU A 164 15.59 6.39 -12.17
CA LEU A 164 15.10 7.77 -12.03
C LEU A 164 16.25 8.66 -11.54
N ALA A 165 16.48 9.79 -12.22
CA ALA A 165 17.44 10.79 -11.78
C ALA A 165 17.08 11.31 -10.37
N ASP A 166 18.09 11.59 -9.56
CA ASP A 166 17.98 12.18 -8.23
C ASP A 166 17.08 11.38 -7.26
N ARG A 167 17.10 10.05 -7.34
CA ARG A 167 16.31 9.15 -6.49
C ARG A 167 17.13 8.05 -5.82
N PHE A 168 18.44 8.24 -5.65
CA PHE A 168 19.36 7.19 -5.22
C PHE A 168 18.85 6.39 -4.00
N ALA A 169 18.72 7.02 -2.84
CA ALA A 169 18.29 6.33 -1.62
C ALA A 169 16.82 5.88 -1.67
N TYR A 170 15.96 6.67 -2.33
CA TYR A 170 14.54 6.30 -2.49
C TYR A 170 14.40 5.06 -3.39
N SER A 171 15.08 5.02 -4.52
CA SER A 171 15.07 3.86 -5.44
C SER A 171 15.59 2.61 -4.74
N MET A 172 16.70 2.71 -4.00
CA MET A 172 17.22 1.61 -3.18
C MET A 172 16.14 1.09 -2.23
N SER A 173 15.47 1.98 -1.49
CA SER A 173 14.46 1.58 -0.51
C SER A 173 13.26 0.89 -1.15
N LYS A 174 12.80 1.36 -2.31
CA LYS A 174 11.65 0.78 -3.02
C LYS A 174 12.02 -0.52 -3.76
N GLY A 175 13.25 -0.65 -4.25
CA GLY A 175 13.78 -1.93 -4.75
C GLY A 175 13.85 -3.00 -3.67
N ALA A 176 14.26 -2.63 -2.45
CA ALA A 176 14.22 -3.55 -1.30
C ALA A 176 12.80 -4.03 -0.99
N VAL A 177 11.77 -3.17 -1.10
CA VAL A 177 10.36 -3.55 -0.90
C VAL A 177 9.92 -4.59 -1.94
N VAL A 178 10.30 -4.42 -3.21
CA VAL A 178 10.01 -5.41 -4.28
C VAL A 178 10.66 -6.75 -3.94
N ALA A 179 11.94 -6.76 -3.55
CA ALA A 179 12.65 -7.98 -3.20
C ALA A 179 12.03 -8.69 -1.99
N MET A 180 11.67 -7.93 -0.92
CA MET A 180 10.97 -8.48 0.23
C MET A 180 9.62 -9.09 -0.15
N THR A 181 8.88 -8.48 -1.09
CA THR A 181 7.60 -8.99 -1.58
C THR A 181 7.76 -10.40 -2.15
N TYR A 182 8.75 -10.61 -3.01
CA TYR A 182 8.99 -11.92 -3.64
C TYR A 182 9.42 -12.98 -2.62
N SER A 183 10.30 -12.61 -1.68
CA SER A 183 10.75 -13.52 -0.63
C SER A 183 9.59 -13.95 0.26
N VAL A 184 8.78 -13.00 0.76
CA VAL A 184 7.62 -13.30 1.60
C VAL A 184 6.60 -14.16 0.84
N ALA A 185 6.30 -13.84 -0.43
CA ALA A 185 5.40 -14.64 -1.25
C ALA A 185 5.88 -16.09 -1.35
N LYS A 186 7.17 -16.32 -1.57
CA LYS A 186 7.74 -17.67 -1.71
C LYS A 186 7.75 -18.44 -0.40
N ASP A 187 8.17 -17.80 0.69
CA ASP A 187 8.39 -18.45 1.98
C ASP A 187 7.09 -18.87 2.67
N TYR A 188 5.97 -18.21 2.36
CA TYR A 188 4.69 -18.42 3.04
C TYR A 188 3.56 -18.96 2.16
N LEU A 189 3.87 -19.52 0.99
CA LEU A 189 2.89 -20.19 0.11
C LEU A 189 2.11 -21.28 0.83
N ASP A 190 2.81 -22.17 1.54
CA ASP A 190 2.21 -23.31 2.27
C ASP A 190 1.31 -22.86 3.43
N HIS A 191 1.45 -21.60 3.85
CA HIS A 191 0.60 -20.99 4.87
C HIS A 191 -0.58 -20.21 4.28
N LYS A 192 -0.82 -20.29 2.97
CA LYS A 192 -1.89 -19.57 2.24
C LYS A 192 -1.81 -18.05 2.44
N ILE A 193 -0.59 -17.52 2.53
CA ILE A 193 -0.35 -16.08 2.60
C ILE A 193 0.12 -15.62 1.22
N ARG A 194 -0.63 -14.67 0.63
CA ARG A 194 -0.25 -14.00 -0.61
C ARG A 194 0.51 -12.72 -0.27
N CYS A 195 1.52 -12.40 -1.06
CA CYS A 195 2.25 -11.14 -0.94
C CYS A 195 2.51 -10.56 -2.33
N ASN A 196 2.03 -9.34 -2.57
CA ASN A 196 2.25 -8.60 -3.81
C ASN A 196 2.67 -7.16 -3.50
N CYS A 197 3.16 -6.44 -4.50
CA CYS A 197 3.35 -5.00 -4.38
C CYS A 197 2.73 -4.23 -5.54
N ILE A 198 2.41 -2.97 -5.28
CA ILE A 198 2.03 -2.00 -6.29
C ILE A 198 3.20 -1.02 -6.43
N SER A 199 3.54 -0.69 -7.66
CA SER A 199 4.57 0.29 -8.03
C SER A 199 3.95 1.50 -8.73
N PRO A 200 3.45 2.50 -7.95
CA PRO A 200 2.90 3.71 -8.53
C PRO A 200 4.00 4.56 -9.20
N ALA A 201 3.62 5.25 -10.29
CA ALA A 201 4.35 6.39 -10.80
C ALA A 201 3.99 7.66 -10.00
N ARG A 202 3.77 8.78 -10.68
CA ARG A 202 3.35 10.02 -10.00
C ARG A 202 1.88 9.97 -9.67
N VAL A 203 1.56 10.02 -8.38
CA VAL A 203 0.20 10.11 -7.86
C VAL A 203 0.03 11.46 -7.16
N HIS A 204 -1.03 12.17 -7.48
CA HIS A 204 -1.36 13.46 -6.85
C HIS A 204 -1.82 13.22 -5.40
N THR A 205 -1.04 13.67 -4.47
CA THR A 205 -1.27 13.49 -3.04
C THR A 205 -0.89 14.77 -2.30
N PRO A 206 -1.34 14.98 -1.05
CA PRO A 206 -0.90 16.12 -0.24
C PRO A 206 0.64 16.22 -0.12
N PHE A 207 1.35 15.12 -0.27
CA PHE A 207 2.82 15.12 -0.32
C PHE A 207 3.34 15.88 -1.57
N VAL A 208 2.70 15.69 -2.74
CA VAL A 208 3.07 16.41 -3.97
C VAL A 208 2.76 17.90 -3.81
N ASP A 209 1.63 18.25 -3.24
CA ASP A 209 1.25 19.67 -3.01
C ASP A 209 2.24 20.34 -2.07
N GLY A 210 2.58 19.72 -0.94
CA GLY A 210 3.58 20.23 -0.01
C GLY A 210 4.98 20.33 -0.64
N TYR A 211 5.36 19.40 -1.51
CA TYR A 211 6.60 19.47 -2.26
C TYR A 211 6.63 20.65 -3.22
N LEU A 212 5.55 20.88 -3.96
CA LEU A 212 5.43 22.00 -4.88
C LEU A 212 5.49 23.35 -4.16
N GLN A 213 4.73 23.49 -3.07
CA GLN A 213 4.72 24.70 -2.25
C GLN A 213 6.11 25.03 -1.68
N LYS A 214 6.82 24.01 -1.20
CA LYS A 214 8.15 24.18 -0.59
C LYS A 214 9.24 24.54 -1.60
N ASN A 215 9.23 23.92 -2.78
CA ASN A 215 10.36 23.99 -3.71
C ASN A 215 10.12 24.93 -4.90
N TYR A 216 8.87 25.30 -5.16
CA TYR A 216 8.49 26.14 -6.31
C TYR A 216 7.45 27.21 -5.94
N PRO A 217 7.69 28.02 -4.89
CA PRO A 217 6.74 29.03 -4.44
C PRO A 217 6.42 30.02 -5.57
N GLY A 218 5.12 30.20 -5.86
CA GLY A 218 4.60 31.03 -6.95
C GLY A 218 4.65 30.40 -8.34
N ARG A 219 5.13 29.16 -8.46
CA ARG A 219 5.17 28.39 -9.72
C ARG A 219 4.57 26.99 -9.57
N GLU A 220 3.78 26.80 -8.52
CA GLU A 220 3.23 25.48 -8.15
C GLU A 220 2.42 24.88 -9.30
N GLN A 221 1.56 25.69 -9.94
CA GLN A 221 0.71 25.24 -11.03
C GLN A 221 1.50 24.88 -12.29
N GLU A 222 2.51 25.69 -12.65
CA GLU A 222 3.41 25.39 -13.78
C GLU A 222 4.11 24.04 -13.56
N MET A 223 4.65 23.85 -12.36
CA MET A 223 5.37 22.62 -12.02
C MET A 223 4.44 21.43 -11.91
N PHE A 224 3.21 21.60 -11.41
CA PHE A 224 2.19 20.56 -11.42
C PHE A 224 1.90 20.09 -12.85
N GLN A 225 1.70 21.02 -13.79
CA GLN A 225 1.49 20.68 -15.20
C GLN A 225 2.70 19.96 -15.81
N LYS A 226 3.91 20.40 -15.49
CA LYS A 226 5.15 19.76 -15.95
C LYS A 226 5.29 18.33 -15.41
N LEU A 227 4.97 18.13 -14.13
CA LEU A 227 4.97 16.80 -13.52
C LEU A 227 3.89 15.89 -14.15
N SER A 228 2.72 16.42 -14.43
CA SER A 228 1.62 15.72 -15.10
C SER A 228 2.01 15.30 -16.53
N ALA A 229 2.55 16.22 -17.31
CA ALA A 229 3.02 15.97 -18.68
C ALA A 229 4.19 14.98 -18.75
N SER A 230 4.90 14.74 -17.64
CA SER A 230 5.98 13.75 -17.59
C SER A 230 5.48 12.30 -17.59
N GLN A 231 4.18 12.09 -17.42
CA GLN A 231 3.55 10.79 -17.52
C GLN A 231 2.98 10.62 -18.95
N PRO A 232 3.20 9.49 -19.63
CA PRO A 232 2.70 9.28 -21.00
C PRO A 232 1.19 9.49 -21.15
N ILE A 233 0.40 9.14 -20.11
CA ILE A 233 -1.05 9.37 -20.09
C ILE A 233 -1.45 10.86 -19.97
N GLY A 234 -0.48 11.77 -19.73
CA GLY A 234 -0.69 13.22 -19.68
C GLY A 234 -1.18 13.79 -18.36
N ARG A 235 -1.31 12.97 -17.31
CA ARG A 235 -1.72 13.40 -15.96
C ARG A 235 -1.03 12.57 -14.88
N MET A 236 -1.03 13.06 -13.65
CA MET A 236 -0.73 12.22 -12.50
C MET A 236 -1.91 11.27 -12.23
N GLY A 237 -1.61 10.11 -11.64
CA GLY A 237 -2.64 9.22 -11.10
C GLY A 237 -3.28 9.82 -9.85
N GLU A 238 -4.48 9.34 -9.50
CA GLU A 238 -5.18 9.70 -8.27
C GLU A 238 -5.04 8.58 -7.23
N PRO A 239 -5.06 8.90 -5.91
CA PRO A 239 -5.00 7.89 -4.85
C PRO A 239 -6.08 6.81 -4.97
N GLU A 240 -7.26 7.16 -5.47
CA GLU A 240 -8.40 6.27 -5.69
C GLU A 240 -8.12 5.22 -6.76
N GLU A 241 -7.30 5.53 -7.77
CA GLU A 241 -6.89 4.58 -8.81
C GLU A 241 -5.95 3.51 -8.20
N VAL A 242 -5.04 3.93 -7.33
CA VAL A 242 -4.18 3.00 -6.57
C VAL A 242 -5.00 2.15 -5.61
N ALA A 243 -5.98 2.77 -4.93
CA ALA A 243 -6.88 2.07 -4.00
C ALA A 243 -7.75 1.02 -4.71
N ALA A 244 -8.16 1.26 -5.96
CA ALA A 244 -8.91 0.29 -6.76
C ALA A 244 -8.07 -0.96 -7.08
N LEU A 245 -6.80 -0.79 -7.47
CA LEU A 245 -5.87 -1.90 -7.69
C LEU A 245 -5.55 -2.63 -6.38
N ALA A 246 -5.37 -1.89 -5.29
CA ALA A 246 -5.14 -2.48 -3.96
C ALA A 246 -6.33 -3.35 -3.52
N LEU A 247 -7.56 -2.88 -3.73
CA LEU A 247 -8.77 -3.64 -3.46
C LEU A 247 -8.78 -4.97 -4.24
N PHE A 248 -8.56 -4.93 -5.55
CA PHE A 248 -8.50 -6.14 -6.37
C PHE A 248 -7.46 -7.12 -5.83
N LEU A 249 -6.21 -6.66 -5.59
CA LEU A 249 -5.12 -7.53 -5.13
C LEU A 249 -5.36 -8.13 -3.75
N CYS A 250 -6.14 -7.46 -2.89
CA CYS A 250 -6.47 -7.91 -1.55
C CYS A 250 -7.75 -8.75 -1.46
N SER A 251 -8.57 -8.74 -2.50
CA SER A 251 -9.82 -9.53 -2.57
C SER A 251 -9.58 -11.00 -2.95
N ASP A 252 -10.63 -11.80 -2.84
CA ASP A 252 -10.58 -13.22 -3.18
C ASP A 252 -10.48 -13.45 -4.69
N GLU A 253 -10.85 -12.47 -5.54
CA GLU A 253 -10.70 -12.51 -7.00
C GLU A 253 -9.22 -12.56 -7.43
N ALA A 254 -8.32 -12.09 -6.59
CA ALA A 254 -6.88 -12.18 -6.81
C ALA A 254 -6.24 -13.45 -6.19
N ALA A 255 -7.01 -14.50 -5.87
CA ALA A 255 -6.53 -15.68 -5.17
C ALA A 255 -5.38 -16.41 -5.90
N PHE A 256 -5.27 -16.30 -7.22
CA PHE A 256 -4.20 -16.89 -8.04
C PHE A 256 -3.01 -15.95 -8.27
N ILE A 257 -2.97 -14.81 -7.55
CA ILE A 257 -1.95 -13.78 -7.73
C ILE A 257 -1.11 -13.64 -6.45
N THR A 258 0.17 -13.96 -6.55
CA THR A 258 1.17 -13.76 -5.48
C THR A 258 2.56 -13.60 -6.07
N GLY A 259 3.46 -12.90 -5.36
CA GLY A 259 4.85 -12.68 -5.79
C GLY A 259 4.97 -11.81 -7.03
N THR A 260 4.13 -10.79 -7.16
CA THR A 260 4.10 -9.94 -8.36
C THR A 260 4.21 -8.46 -7.97
N ASP A 261 4.95 -7.70 -8.78
CA ASP A 261 4.97 -6.24 -8.77
C ASP A 261 4.00 -5.71 -9.85
N TYR A 262 3.08 -4.85 -9.45
CA TYR A 262 2.07 -4.25 -10.32
C TYR A 262 2.34 -2.76 -10.54
N PRO A 263 2.94 -2.37 -11.67
CA PRO A 263 3.03 -0.96 -12.03
C PRO A 263 1.64 -0.35 -12.24
N ILE A 264 1.40 0.82 -11.64
CA ILE A 264 0.29 1.70 -11.95
C ILE A 264 0.88 3.06 -12.30
N ASP A 265 1.21 3.24 -13.59
CA ASP A 265 2.26 4.16 -14.01
C ASP A 265 1.89 5.04 -15.21
N GLY A 266 0.64 4.99 -15.68
CA GLY A 266 0.19 5.77 -16.83
C GLY A 266 1.02 5.53 -18.10
N GLY A 267 1.60 4.34 -18.24
CA GLY A 267 2.41 3.94 -19.39
C GLY A 267 3.91 4.25 -19.24
N PHE A 268 4.36 4.65 -18.05
CA PHE A 268 5.73 5.10 -17.83
C PHE A 268 6.79 4.07 -18.26
N PHE A 269 6.59 2.78 -18.02
CA PHE A 269 7.55 1.75 -18.42
C PHE A 269 7.55 1.46 -19.92
N ASN A 270 6.37 1.41 -20.53
CA ASN A 270 6.22 0.79 -21.84
C ASN A 270 5.91 1.79 -22.97
N LEU A 271 5.50 3.03 -22.66
CA LEU A 271 5.05 4.01 -23.66
C LEU A 271 5.95 5.26 -23.73
N ARG A 272 7.19 5.17 -23.24
CA ARG A 272 8.17 6.23 -23.43
C ARG A 272 8.61 6.26 -24.89
N GLY A 273 8.43 7.41 -25.54
CA GLY A 273 9.01 7.73 -26.84
C GLY A 273 10.45 8.23 -26.71
#